data_869c3a1a51770da5e46ff9143e37b0ff
#
_entry.id   869c3a1a51770da5e46ff9143e37b0ff
#
_cell.length_a   1.000
_cell.length_b   1.000
_cell.length_c   1.000
_cell.angle_alpha   90.00
_cell.angle_beta   90.00
_cell.angle_gamma   90.00
#
_symmetry.space_group_name_H-M   'P 1'
#
loop_
_entity.id
_entity.type
_entity.pdbx_description
1 polymer ?
#
loop_
_entity_poly.entity_id
_entity_poly.type
_entity_poly.pdbx_seq_one_letter_code
_entity_poly.pdbx_strand_id
1 'polypeptide(L)'
;MDQSVAHDGVCLTVVEVQGDRYTVTAVEETLLRTQLGDRTVGDVLNLERCTKVGDRLDGHIVQGHVDTTATVTAIDARDGSWNVHFTHPEADHHLTVQKGSITVNGVSLTVVDSDPSGFSVTIIPYTWEHTGFHRMAVGDRVNLEFDIVGKYVAEMMARRS
;
A
#
# COMPACT_ATOMS: atom_id res chain seq x y z
N MET A 1 -2.38 -1.58 -23.83
CA MET A 1 -2.08 -3.00 -23.54
C MET A 1 -0.62 -3.09 -23.11
N ASP A 2 -0.23 -4.12 -22.38
CA ASP A 2 1.13 -4.42 -21.88
C ASP A 2 1.71 -3.43 -20.84
N GLN A 3 0.93 -2.45 -20.41
CA GLN A 3 1.34 -1.57 -19.31
C GLN A 3 0.74 -2.03 -18.00
N SER A 4 1.45 -1.78 -16.90
CA SER A 4 0.94 -2.07 -15.58
C SER A 4 0.20 -0.87 -14.99
N VAL A 5 -0.78 -1.18 -14.14
CA VAL A 5 -1.48 -0.22 -13.28
C VAL A 5 -1.51 -0.81 -11.88
N ALA A 6 -1.23 0.00 -10.88
CA ALA A 6 -1.37 -0.41 -9.48
C ALA A 6 -2.85 -0.29 -9.05
N HIS A 7 -3.36 -1.34 -8.42
CA HIS A 7 -4.74 -1.45 -7.90
C HIS A 7 -4.64 -1.62 -6.37
N ASP A 8 -4.97 -0.61 -5.60
CA ASP A 8 -4.67 -0.57 -4.17
C ASP A 8 -3.22 -1.02 -3.88
N GLY A 9 -2.25 -0.55 -4.70
CA GLY A 9 -0.84 -0.89 -4.59
C GLY A 9 -0.43 -2.22 -5.20
N VAL A 10 -1.32 -2.98 -5.82
CA VAL A 10 -0.99 -4.23 -6.51
C VAL A 10 -0.73 -3.95 -7.99
N CYS A 11 0.49 -4.12 -8.44
CA CYS A 11 0.89 -3.95 -9.83
C CYS A 11 0.34 -5.09 -10.69
N LEU A 12 -0.56 -4.77 -11.62
CA LEU A 12 -1.18 -5.74 -12.53
C LEU A 12 -1.06 -5.27 -13.98
N THR A 13 -0.80 -6.22 -14.89
CA THR A 13 -0.70 -5.93 -16.32
C THR A 13 -2.07 -5.83 -16.97
N VAL A 14 -2.28 -4.76 -17.73
CA VAL A 14 -3.49 -4.56 -18.53
C VAL A 14 -3.45 -5.47 -19.76
N VAL A 15 -4.36 -6.44 -19.82
CA VAL A 15 -4.43 -7.45 -20.89
C VAL A 15 -5.45 -7.09 -21.97
N GLU A 16 -6.46 -6.27 -21.64
CA GLU A 16 -7.48 -5.83 -22.58
C GLU A 16 -7.96 -4.42 -22.22
N VAL A 17 -8.36 -3.65 -23.24
CA VAL A 17 -8.99 -2.33 -23.09
C VAL A 17 -10.20 -2.25 -24.01
N GLN A 18 -11.37 -1.94 -23.45
CA GLN A 18 -12.64 -1.77 -24.17
C GLN A 18 -13.35 -0.49 -23.72
N GLY A 19 -13.20 0.58 -24.51
CA GLY A 19 -13.80 1.87 -24.18
C GLY A 19 -13.25 2.44 -22.86
N ASP A 20 -14.10 2.57 -21.86
CA ASP A 20 -13.79 3.05 -20.51
C ASP A 20 -13.41 1.95 -19.52
N ARG A 21 -13.31 0.71 -20.00
CA ARG A 21 -12.99 -0.48 -19.19
C ARG A 21 -11.67 -1.09 -19.62
N TYR A 22 -10.99 -1.71 -18.68
CA TYR A 22 -9.85 -2.55 -18.96
C TYR A 22 -9.87 -3.81 -18.08
N THR A 23 -9.18 -4.83 -18.53
CA THR A 23 -9.05 -6.11 -17.83
C THR A 23 -7.61 -6.30 -17.36
N VAL A 24 -7.48 -6.74 -16.12
CA VAL A 24 -6.22 -7.24 -15.53
C VAL A 24 -6.45 -8.65 -15.03
N THR A 25 -5.37 -9.43 -14.90
CA THR A 25 -5.43 -10.79 -14.35
C THR A 25 -4.58 -10.84 -13.08
N ALA A 26 -5.22 -11.19 -11.96
CA ALA A 26 -4.54 -11.52 -10.73
C ALA A 26 -4.39 -13.03 -10.61
N VAL A 27 -3.17 -13.52 -10.37
CA VAL A 27 -2.90 -14.93 -10.11
C VAL A 27 -3.26 -15.29 -8.66
N GLU A 28 -3.40 -16.58 -8.37
CA GLU A 28 -3.80 -17.07 -7.04
C GLU A 28 -2.94 -16.51 -5.91
N GLU A 29 -1.62 -16.48 -6.07
CA GLU A 29 -0.68 -15.91 -5.09
C GLU A 29 -1.00 -14.44 -4.78
N THR A 30 -1.33 -13.63 -5.80
CA THR A 30 -1.75 -12.25 -5.62
C THR A 30 -3.03 -12.14 -4.81
N LEU A 31 -4.02 -12.98 -5.08
CA LEU A 31 -5.29 -12.97 -4.35
C LEU A 31 -5.13 -13.41 -2.89
N LEU A 32 -4.21 -14.35 -2.62
CA LEU A 32 -3.92 -14.82 -1.26
C LEU A 32 -3.18 -13.77 -0.42
N ARG A 33 -2.23 -13.04 -1.03
CA ARG A 33 -1.39 -12.06 -0.30
C ARG A 33 -1.99 -10.68 -0.16
N THR A 34 -3.01 -10.37 -0.95
CA THR A 34 -3.57 -9.02 -1.00
C THR A 34 -5.05 -9.02 -0.63
N GLN A 35 -5.59 -7.83 -0.40
CA GLN A 35 -7.03 -7.67 -0.22
C GLN A 35 -7.85 -7.78 -1.52
N LEU A 36 -7.22 -7.95 -2.68
CA LEU A 36 -7.94 -8.04 -3.96
C LEU A 36 -8.89 -9.25 -4.01
N GLY A 37 -8.53 -10.34 -3.31
CA GLY A 37 -9.40 -11.51 -3.20
C GLY A 37 -10.73 -11.27 -2.49
N ASP A 38 -10.81 -10.23 -1.67
CA ASP A 38 -12.01 -9.85 -0.91
C ASP A 38 -12.91 -8.86 -1.70
N ARG A 39 -12.44 -8.36 -2.86
CA ARG A 39 -13.15 -7.33 -3.63
C ARG A 39 -14.34 -7.89 -4.41
N THR A 40 -15.38 -7.10 -4.47
CA THR A 40 -16.62 -7.40 -5.16
C THR A 40 -16.98 -6.31 -6.17
N VAL A 41 -17.92 -6.62 -7.06
CA VAL A 41 -18.42 -5.64 -8.04
C VAL A 41 -19.04 -4.44 -7.33
N GLY A 42 -18.55 -3.26 -7.65
CA GLY A 42 -18.96 -1.98 -7.06
C GLY A 42 -17.93 -1.40 -6.09
N ASP A 43 -16.92 -2.18 -5.68
CA ASP A 43 -15.84 -1.66 -4.84
C ASP A 43 -14.98 -0.65 -5.61
N VAL A 44 -14.46 0.34 -4.87
CA VAL A 44 -13.60 1.39 -5.42
C VAL A 44 -12.18 1.15 -4.94
N LEU A 45 -11.23 1.19 -5.88
CA LEU A 45 -9.81 0.99 -5.65
C LEU A 45 -9.03 2.27 -5.95
N ASN A 46 -7.92 2.48 -5.23
CA ASN A 46 -6.91 3.44 -5.66
C ASN A 46 -6.22 2.90 -6.91
N LEU A 47 -6.15 3.72 -7.94
CA LEU A 47 -5.47 3.37 -9.20
C LEU A 47 -4.31 4.32 -9.42
N GLU A 48 -3.15 3.76 -9.76
CA GLU A 48 -1.97 4.55 -10.11
C GLU A 48 -1.25 3.97 -11.32
N ARG A 49 -0.86 4.85 -12.25
CA ARG A 49 -0.09 4.46 -13.43
C ARG A 49 1.39 4.38 -13.08
N CYS A 50 2.13 3.56 -13.83
CA CYS A 50 3.58 3.49 -13.70
C CYS A 50 4.24 4.86 -13.89
N THR A 51 5.18 5.19 -13.00
CA THR A 51 6.09 6.33 -13.13
C THR A 51 6.94 6.19 -14.39
N LYS A 52 7.09 7.25 -15.17
CA LYS A 52 7.94 7.28 -16.36
C LYS A 52 9.31 7.80 -16.01
N VAL A 53 10.30 7.45 -16.83
CA VAL A 53 11.64 8.05 -16.72
C VAL A 53 11.53 9.56 -16.97
N GLY A 54 11.98 10.36 -16.00
CA GLY A 54 11.89 11.82 -16.02
C GLY A 54 10.71 12.40 -15.25
N ASP A 55 9.77 11.59 -14.78
CA ASP A 55 8.74 12.05 -13.85
C ASP A 55 9.35 12.39 -12.47
N ARG A 56 8.64 13.20 -11.69
CA ARG A 56 9.02 13.48 -10.30
C ARG A 56 8.70 12.27 -9.44
N LEU A 57 9.59 11.95 -8.53
CA LEU A 57 9.35 10.98 -7.47
C LEU A 57 8.87 11.72 -6.22
N ASP A 58 7.56 11.87 -6.09
CA ASP A 58 6.93 12.47 -4.91
C ASP A 58 6.58 11.34 -3.90
N GLY A 59 7.45 11.10 -2.92
CA GLY A 59 7.34 10.01 -1.96
C GLY A 59 8.57 9.10 -1.98
N HIS A 60 8.36 7.79 -1.85
CA HIS A 60 9.43 6.79 -1.94
C HIS A 60 9.24 5.89 -3.17
N ILE A 61 10.18 4.97 -3.42
CA ILE A 61 10.08 4.01 -4.52
C ILE A 61 9.03 2.97 -4.17
N VAL A 62 7.86 3.07 -4.82
CA VAL A 62 6.76 2.12 -4.72
C VAL A 62 6.75 1.27 -5.98
N GLN A 63 6.81 -0.06 -5.83
CA GLN A 63 6.90 -0.99 -6.95
C GLN A 63 5.55 -1.59 -7.32
N GLY A 64 4.58 -1.53 -6.40
CA GLY A 64 3.32 -2.26 -6.51
C GLY A 64 3.47 -3.75 -6.16
N HIS A 65 4.47 -4.08 -5.36
CA HIS A 65 4.77 -5.43 -4.90
C HIS A 65 4.36 -5.59 -3.43
N VAL A 66 3.07 -5.82 -3.23
CA VAL A 66 2.48 -6.00 -1.90
C VAL A 66 3.11 -7.18 -1.16
N ASP A 67 3.58 -6.94 0.04
CA ASP A 67 4.22 -7.94 0.90
C ASP A 67 3.20 -8.71 1.72
N THR A 68 2.24 -7.99 2.29
CA THR A 68 1.22 -8.54 3.20
C THR A 68 0.02 -7.60 3.27
N THR A 69 -0.94 -7.97 4.09
CA THR A 69 -2.05 -7.08 4.46
C THR A 69 -1.95 -6.68 5.93
N ALA A 70 -2.51 -5.51 6.25
CA ALA A 70 -2.71 -5.05 7.60
C ALA A 70 -4.19 -4.83 7.88
N THR A 71 -4.53 -4.73 9.17
CA THR A 71 -5.86 -4.36 9.63
C THR A 71 -5.83 -2.97 10.24
N VAL A 72 -6.80 -2.14 9.89
CA VAL A 72 -7.02 -0.82 10.51
C VAL A 72 -7.51 -1.04 11.94
N THR A 73 -6.79 -0.53 12.94
CA THR A 73 -7.13 -0.70 14.35
C THR A 73 -7.75 0.55 14.99
N ALA A 74 -7.40 1.74 14.47
CA ALA A 74 -7.99 3.00 14.91
C ALA A 74 -7.90 4.07 13.82
N ILE A 75 -8.84 4.99 13.82
CA ILE A 75 -8.85 6.21 12.99
C ILE A 75 -9.20 7.38 13.89
N ASP A 76 -8.21 8.18 14.25
CA ASP A 76 -8.35 9.32 15.15
C ASP A 76 -8.38 10.62 14.34
N ALA A 77 -9.54 11.25 14.26
CA ALA A 77 -9.66 12.57 13.67
C ALA A 77 -8.94 13.62 14.54
N ARG A 78 -8.13 14.45 13.91
CA ARG A 78 -7.40 15.56 14.50
C ARG A 78 -7.81 16.85 13.80
N ASP A 79 -7.41 18.00 14.36
CA ASP A 79 -7.62 19.28 13.67
C ASP A 79 -6.79 19.28 12.35
N GLY A 80 -7.52 19.18 11.22
CA GLY A 80 -6.94 19.17 9.87
C GLY A 80 -6.19 17.91 9.45
N SER A 81 -6.35 16.77 10.13
CA SER A 81 -5.71 15.49 9.74
C SER A 81 -6.37 14.27 10.38
N TRP A 82 -5.95 13.07 10.00
CA TRP A 82 -6.37 11.80 10.60
C TRP A 82 -5.15 10.96 10.92
N ASN A 83 -5.06 10.47 12.16
CA ASN A 83 -4.09 9.44 12.52
C ASN A 83 -4.74 8.08 12.33
N VAL A 84 -4.14 7.26 11.50
CA VAL A 84 -4.62 5.90 11.20
C VAL A 84 -3.60 4.90 11.71
N HIS A 85 -4.08 3.92 12.49
CA HIS A 85 -3.28 2.89 13.12
C HIS A 85 -3.53 1.55 12.44
N PHE A 86 -2.47 0.79 12.25
CA PHE A 86 -2.49 -0.50 11.58
C PHE A 86 -1.77 -1.56 12.39
N THR A 87 -2.26 -2.80 12.31
CA THR A 87 -1.53 -3.98 12.76
C THR A 87 -1.31 -4.94 11.59
N HIS A 88 -0.17 -5.60 11.55
CA HIS A 88 0.20 -6.56 10.51
C HIS A 88 0.92 -7.77 11.11
N PRO A 89 0.98 -8.91 10.40
CA PRO A 89 1.77 -10.06 10.83
C PRO A 89 3.24 -9.68 10.99
N GLU A 90 3.85 -10.07 12.12
CA GLU A 90 5.27 -9.88 12.35
C GLU A 90 6.09 -10.81 11.45
N ALA A 91 7.13 -10.27 10.81
CA ALA A 91 8.11 -11.03 10.05
C ALA A 91 9.41 -10.20 9.94
N ASP A 92 10.55 -10.87 9.80
CA ASP A 92 11.88 -10.24 9.81
C ASP A 92 12.07 -9.13 8.76
N HIS A 93 11.34 -9.22 7.65
CA HIS A 93 11.39 -8.24 6.56
C HIS A 93 10.23 -7.23 6.59
N HIS A 94 9.31 -7.33 7.56
CA HIS A 94 8.22 -6.38 7.78
C HIS A 94 8.69 -5.23 8.67
N LEU A 95 9.60 -4.40 8.13
CA LEU A 95 10.23 -3.33 8.88
C LEU A 95 9.63 -1.97 8.56
N THR A 96 9.14 -1.31 9.60
CA THR A 96 8.87 0.13 9.59
C THR A 96 9.83 0.82 10.55
N VAL A 97 10.13 2.09 10.29
CA VAL A 97 10.90 2.94 11.20
C VAL A 97 10.21 4.29 11.32
N GLN A 98 10.25 4.88 12.49
CA GLN A 98 9.70 6.22 12.69
C GLN A 98 10.32 7.20 11.69
N LYS A 99 9.51 8.01 11.02
CA LYS A 99 9.89 8.92 9.92
C LYS A 99 10.33 8.22 8.62
N GLY A 100 10.28 6.90 8.57
CA GLY A 100 10.46 6.15 7.33
C GLY A 100 9.20 6.15 6.47
N SER A 101 9.25 5.42 5.36
CA SER A 101 8.15 5.31 4.40
C SER A 101 7.46 3.95 4.48
N ILE A 102 6.17 3.96 4.18
CA ILE A 102 5.33 2.77 4.00
C ILE A 102 4.31 3.03 2.91
N THR A 103 3.94 2.02 2.15
CA THR A 103 2.85 2.11 1.19
C THR A 103 1.62 1.40 1.73
N VAL A 104 0.49 2.10 1.79
CA VAL A 104 -0.81 1.56 2.20
C VAL A 104 -1.80 1.73 1.06
N ASN A 105 -2.33 0.64 0.53
CA ASN A 105 -3.22 0.64 -0.64
C ASN A 105 -2.68 1.49 -1.81
N GLY A 106 -1.36 1.41 -2.07
CA GLY A 106 -0.69 2.14 -3.14
C GLY A 106 -0.29 3.58 -2.79
N VAL A 107 -0.68 4.09 -1.62
CA VAL A 107 -0.36 5.46 -1.21
C VAL A 107 0.93 5.49 -0.40
N SER A 108 1.92 6.27 -0.84
CA SER A 108 3.18 6.52 -0.12
C SER A 108 2.94 7.42 1.08
N LEU A 109 3.31 6.96 2.28
CA LEU A 109 3.04 7.62 3.54
C LEU A 109 4.27 7.63 4.45
N THR A 110 4.31 8.59 5.37
CA THR A 110 5.34 8.67 6.41
C THR A 110 4.86 7.99 7.69
N VAL A 111 5.67 7.09 8.22
CA VAL A 111 5.42 6.40 9.50
C VAL A 111 5.59 7.38 10.66
N VAL A 112 4.60 7.44 11.55
CA VAL A 112 4.63 8.26 12.77
C VAL A 112 5.15 7.43 13.93
N ASP A 113 4.43 6.36 14.28
CA ASP A 113 4.85 5.39 15.29
C ASP A 113 5.09 4.04 14.64
N SER A 114 6.01 3.26 15.19
CA SER A 114 6.41 1.96 14.66
C SER A 114 6.71 1.00 15.78
N ASP A 115 6.18 -0.21 15.69
CA ASP A 115 6.51 -1.37 16.50
C ASP A 115 6.60 -2.64 15.61
N PRO A 116 7.02 -3.80 16.13
CA PRO A 116 7.22 -5.00 15.31
C PRO A 116 5.98 -5.52 14.58
N SER A 117 4.80 -5.22 15.06
CA SER A 117 3.51 -5.73 14.53
C SER A 117 2.53 -4.63 14.13
N GLY A 118 2.96 -3.36 14.16
CA GLY A 118 2.09 -2.25 13.86
C GLY A 118 2.80 -0.94 13.59
N PHE A 119 2.04 0.01 13.08
CA PHE A 119 2.51 1.37 12.85
C PHE A 119 1.32 2.34 12.78
N SER A 120 1.63 3.61 12.83
CA SER A 120 0.64 4.67 12.55
C SER A 120 1.14 5.63 11.48
N VAL A 121 0.19 6.26 10.80
CA VAL A 121 0.44 7.32 9.81
C VAL A 121 -0.50 8.49 10.06
N THR A 122 -0.11 9.68 9.60
CA THR A 122 -0.99 10.85 9.59
C THR A 122 -1.39 11.17 8.16
N ILE A 123 -2.70 11.22 7.92
CA ILE A 123 -3.28 11.51 6.61
C ILE A 123 -3.70 12.98 6.58
N ILE A 124 -3.18 13.72 5.59
CA ILE A 124 -3.55 15.12 5.33
C ILE A 124 -4.87 15.20 4.55
N PRO A 125 -5.60 16.34 4.58
CA PRO A 125 -6.90 16.47 3.91
C PRO A 125 -6.87 16.10 2.43
N TYR A 126 -5.85 16.52 1.70
CA TYR A 126 -5.72 16.19 0.28
C TYR A 126 -5.70 14.67 0.04
N THR A 127 -4.86 13.93 0.77
CA THR A 127 -4.77 12.46 0.66
C THR A 127 -6.08 11.79 1.10
N TRP A 128 -6.68 12.27 2.17
CA TRP A 128 -7.96 11.76 2.65
C TRP A 128 -9.05 11.86 1.58
N GLU A 129 -9.17 13.01 0.92
CA GLU A 129 -10.23 13.27 -0.07
C GLU A 129 -9.99 12.60 -1.42
N HIS A 130 -8.71 12.43 -1.82
CA HIS A 130 -8.35 11.96 -3.17
C HIS A 130 -7.97 10.49 -3.25
N THR A 131 -8.04 9.76 -2.12
CA THR A 131 -7.76 8.32 -2.07
C THR A 131 -8.87 7.57 -1.34
N GLY A 132 -8.79 6.24 -1.29
CA GLY A 132 -9.73 5.40 -0.56
C GLY A 132 -9.74 5.58 0.98
N PHE A 133 -8.86 6.41 1.56
CA PHE A 133 -8.79 6.59 3.02
C PHE A 133 -10.07 7.11 3.65
N HIS A 134 -10.81 8.00 2.98
CA HIS A 134 -12.09 8.53 3.48
C HIS A 134 -13.21 7.48 3.60
N ARG A 135 -13.04 6.31 2.99
CA ARG A 135 -14.00 5.19 3.04
C ARG A 135 -13.58 4.10 4.01
N MET A 136 -12.36 4.21 4.53
CA MET A 136 -11.76 3.22 5.41
C MET A 136 -12.42 3.22 6.79
N ALA A 137 -12.65 2.04 7.34
CA ALA A 137 -13.19 1.84 8.67
C ALA A 137 -12.28 0.95 9.52
N VAL A 138 -12.42 1.02 10.83
CA VAL A 138 -11.75 0.10 11.75
C VAL A 138 -12.20 -1.33 11.46
N GLY A 139 -11.23 -2.24 11.32
CA GLY A 139 -11.43 -3.62 10.91
C GLY A 139 -11.17 -3.88 9.43
N ASP A 140 -11.07 -2.85 8.59
CA ASP A 140 -10.75 -3.05 7.17
C ASP A 140 -9.34 -3.60 6.97
N ARG A 141 -9.20 -4.46 5.95
CA ARG A 141 -7.91 -4.93 5.46
C ARG A 141 -7.37 -3.98 4.41
N VAL A 142 -6.06 -3.73 4.48
CA VAL A 142 -5.32 -2.90 3.52
C VAL A 142 -4.09 -3.63 3.03
N ASN A 143 -3.66 -3.35 1.80
CA ASN A 143 -2.41 -3.86 1.25
C ASN A 143 -1.23 -3.05 1.79
N LEU A 144 -0.14 -3.72 2.18
CA LEU A 144 1.12 -3.11 2.59
C LEU A 144 2.24 -3.49 1.63
N GLU A 145 3.03 -2.48 1.25
CA GLU A 145 4.33 -2.66 0.64
C GLU A 145 5.36 -1.90 1.49
N PHE A 146 6.32 -2.63 2.06
CA PHE A 146 7.41 -2.03 2.84
C PHE A 146 8.44 -1.41 1.92
N ASP A 147 9.15 -0.39 2.42
CA ASP A 147 10.18 0.30 1.64
C ASP A 147 11.27 -0.71 1.19
N ILE A 148 11.52 -0.74 -0.12
CA ILE A 148 12.48 -1.67 -0.74
C ILE A 148 13.90 -1.51 -0.14
N VAL A 149 14.27 -0.30 0.29
CA VAL A 149 15.57 -0.06 0.94
C VAL A 149 15.65 -0.81 2.26
N GLY A 150 14.57 -0.78 3.08
CA GLY A 150 14.48 -1.53 4.32
C GLY A 150 14.60 -3.03 4.11
N LYS A 151 13.94 -3.59 3.08
CA LYS A 151 14.01 -5.01 2.74
C LYS A 151 15.44 -5.46 2.39
N TYR A 152 16.17 -4.68 1.57
CA TYR A 152 17.56 -5.01 1.24
C TYR A 152 18.48 -4.92 2.45
N VAL A 153 18.30 -3.93 3.32
CA VAL A 153 19.09 -3.79 4.55
C VAL A 153 18.85 -4.98 5.49
N ALA A 154 17.58 -5.37 5.71
CA ALA A 154 17.23 -6.52 6.54
C ALA A 154 17.87 -7.82 6.01
N GLU A 155 17.75 -8.08 4.73
CA GLU A 155 18.32 -9.28 4.08
C GLU A 155 19.86 -9.30 4.18
N MET A 156 20.50 -8.14 3.99
CA MET A 156 21.97 -8.05 4.13
C MET A 156 22.45 -8.30 5.57
N MET A 157 21.68 -7.89 6.57
CA MET A 157 22.00 -8.14 7.98
C MET A 157 21.79 -9.61 8.33
N ALA A 158 20.68 -10.22 7.91
CA ALA A 158 20.39 -11.64 8.15
C ALA A 158 21.48 -12.57 7.60
N ARG A 159 22.07 -12.25 6.43
CA ARG A 159 23.16 -13.05 5.83
C ARG A 159 24.51 -12.93 6.54
N ARG A 160 24.65 -12.00 7.47
CA ARG A 160 25.89 -11.79 8.25
C ARG A 160 25.84 -12.43 9.63
N SER A 161 24.67 -12.89 10.05
CA SER A 161 24.41 -13.63 11.29
C SER A 161 24.60 -15.12 11.08
#